data_4c99b994fb907ef950e38b93d49add7b
#
_entry.id   4c99b994fb907ef950e38b93d49add7b
#
_cell.length_a   1.000
_cell.length_b   1.000
_cell.length_c   1.000
_cell.angle_alpha   90.00
_cell.angle_beta   90.00
_cell.angle_gamma   90.00
#
_symmetry.space_group_name_H-M   'P 1'
#
loop_
_entity.id
_entity.type
_entity.pdbx_description
1 polymer ?
#
loop_
_entity_poly.entity_id
_entity_poly.type
_entity_poly.pdbx_seq_one_letter_code
_entity_poly.pdbx_strand_id
1 'polypeptide(L)'
;MPDLLVPLYRLPPRETGAASVRDKGVILRRANPFEQTPVGAFIRTHFSAGWAEETAVTFARQPITNFIAIEDKKIIGFAAFESTRKAFFGPTGVDPAHRGRGIGRALLVESLWGLHDLGYAYGIIGAAGPVEFYRKSVGAIVIPDSWPGVYADLLR
;
A
#
# COMPACT_ATOMS: atom_id res chain seq x y z
N MET A 1 -4.86 -3.14 -16.80
CA MET A 1 -4.63 -2.50 -15.48
C MET A 1 -3.53 -1.46 -15.59
N PRO A 2 -3.89 -0.19 -15.78
CA PRO A 2 -2.89 0.85 -15.97
C PRO A 2 -2.16 1.20 -14.68
N ASP A 3 -1.01 1.85 -14.82
CA ASP A 3 -0.39 2.55 -13.72
C ASP A 3 -1.08 3.91 -13.54
N LEU A 4 -1.13 4.39 -12.30
CA LEU A 4 -1.70 5.70 -11.97
C LEU A 4 -0.62 6.60 -11.40
N LEU A 5 -0.73 7.89 -11.69
CA LEU A 5 0.15 8.92 -11.14
C LEU A 5 -0.59 9.67 -10.04
N VAL A 6 0.09 9.83 -8.89
CA VAL A 6 -0.44 10.61 -7.77
C VAL A 6 0.48 11.80 -7.50
N PRO A 7 -0.04 13.03 -7.56
CA PRO A 7 0.74 14.21 -7.13
C PRO A 7 0.84 14.23 -5.61
N LEU A 8 2.01 13.94 -5.07
CA LEU A 8 2.22 13.82 -3.62
C LEU A 8 2.18 15.17 -2.89
N TYR A 9 2.28 16.27 -3.62
CA TYR A 9 2.15 17.62 -3.07
C TYR A 9 0.70 18.06 -2.87
N ARG A 10 -0.29 17.21 -3.22
CA ARG A 10 -1.72 17.46 -3.05
C ARG A 10 -2.42 16.31 -2.34
N LEU A 11 -1.70 15.60 -1.46
CA LEU A 11 -2.30 14.49 -0.71
C LEU A 11 -3.38 14.99 0.27
N PRO A 12 -4.37 14.14 0.59
CA PRO A 12 -5.24 14.39 1.73
C PRO A 12 -4.42 14.60 3.00
N PRO A 13 -4.96 15.29 4.02
CA PRO A 13 -4.24 15.51 5.27
C PRO A 13 -3.75 14.19 5.90
N ARG A 14 -2.61 14.24 6.59
CA ARG A 14 -2.05 13.06 7.29
C ARG A 14 -3.04 12.43 8.26
N GLU A 15 -3.91 13.23 8.87
CA GLU A 15 -4.92 12.77 9.83
C GLU A 15 -5.93 11.80 9.20
N THR A 16 -6.03 11.77 7.88
CA THR A 16 -6.89 10.82 7.17
C THR A 16 -6.24 9.46 6.95
N GLY A 17 -4.98 9.29 7.38
CA GLY A 17 -4.25 8.03 7.41
C GLY A 17 -4.46 7.28 8.73
N ALA A 18 -3.36 6.96 9.43
CA ALA A 18 -3.38 6.15 10.65
C ALA A 18 -4.34 6.67 11.72
N ALA A 19 -4.39 7.99 11.94
CA ALA A 19 -5.25 8.59 12.95
C ALA A 19 -6.73 8.35 12.69
N SER A 20 -7.14 8.24 11.42
CA SER A 20 -8.55 8.10 11.04
C SER A 20 -9.18 6.77 11.45
N VAL A 21 -8.39 5.73 11.67
CA VAL A 21 -8.88 4.40 12.04
C VAL A 21 -8.65 4.07 13.51
N ARG A 22 -7.92 4.90 14.23
CA ARG A 22 -7.60 4.67 15.64
C ARG A 22 -8.85 4.57 16.49
N ASP A 23 -9.83 5.44 16.28
CA ASP A 23 -11.10 5.45 17.02
C ASP A 23 -11.95 4.22 16.72
N LYS A 24 -11.64 3.50 15.65
CA LYS A 24 -12.31 2.25 15.28
C LYS A 24 -11.62 1.02 15.88
N GLY A 25 -10.61 1.23 16.73
CA GLY A 25 -9.86 0.14 17.35
C GLY A 25 -8.77 -0.44 16.45
N VAL A 26 -8.40 0.24 15.37
CA VAL A 26 -7.39 -0.23 14.44
C VAL A 26 -6.10 0.57 14.63
N ILE A 27 -4.99 -0.15 14.85
CA ILE A 27 -3.66 0.43 14.89
C ILE A 27 -3.04 0.27 13.50
N LEU A 28 -2.62 1.38 12.92
CA LEU A 28 -1.93 1.38 11.63
C LEU A 28 -0.51 1.89 11.87
N ARG A 29 0.47 1.04 11.61
CA ARG A 29 1.89 1.35 11.83
C ARG A 29 2.77 0.59 10.85
N ARG A 30 4.03 0.97 10.77
CA ARG A 30 5.03 0.18 10.04
C ARG A 30 5.23 -1.16 10.76
N ALA A 31 5.52 -2.21 10.00
CA ALA A 31 5.91 -3.49 10.58
C ALA A 31 7.29 -3.37 11.23
N ASN A 32 7.56 -4.25 12.20
CA ASN A 32 8.87 -4.42 12.78
C ASN A 32 9.67 -5.50 12.02
N PRO A 33 11.01 -5.48 12.05
CA PRO A 33 11.82 -6.50 11.37
C PRO A 33 11.48 -7.94 11.74
N PHE A 34 11.06 -8.17 12.97
CA PHE A 34 10.71 -9.49 13.48
C PHE A 34 9.26 -9.91 13.23
N GLU A 35 8.54 -9.16 12.38
CA GLU A 35 7.16 -9.47 12.00
C GLU A 35 7.06 -9.97 10.55
N GLN A 36 8.17 -10.26 9.89
CA GLN A 36 8.18 -10.70 8.48
C GLN A 36 7.34 -11.95 8.25
N THR A 37 7.45 -12.94 9.13
CA THR A 37 6.73 -14.20 8.99
C THR A 37 5.21 -14.02 9.10
N PRO A 38 4.66 -13.40 10.15
CA PRO A 38 3.21 -13.20 10.23
C PRO A 38 2.65 -12.30 9.14
N VAL A 39 3.39 -11.27 8.71
CA VAL A 39 2.95 -10.40 7.59
C VAL A 39 2.90 -11.21 6.30
N GLY A 40 3.96 -11.95 5.99
CA GLY A 40 4.01 -12.80 4.80
C GLY A 40 2.91 -13.87 4.79
N ALA A 41 2.66 -14.51 5.95
CA ALA A 41 1.60 -15.52 6.07
C ALA A 41 0.21 -14.91 5.82
N PHE A 42 -0.07 -13.74 6.36
CA PHE A 42 -1.32 -13.02 6.11
C PHE A 42 -1.52 -12.75 4.60
N ILE A 43 -0.48 -12.25 3.95
CA ILE A 43 -0.56 -11.91 2.52
C ILE A 43 -0.77 -13.16 1.66
N ARG A 44 -0.06 -14.25 1.96
CA ARG A 44 -0.23 -15.52 1.24
C ARG A 44 -1.63 -16.08 1.40
N THR A 45 -2.16 -16.02 2.61
CA THR A 45 -3.48 -16.58 2.92
C THR A 45 -4.61 -15.82 2.22
N HIS A 46 -4.54 -14.49 2.22
CA HIS A 46 -5.66 -13.66 1.73
C HIS A 46 -5.47 -13.18 0.30
N PHE A 47 -4.25 -13.22 -0.23
CA PHE A 47 -3.95 -12.67 -1.56
C PHE A 47 -3.12 -13.63 -2.40
N SER A 48 -1.78 -13.52 -2.36
CA SER A 48 -0.92 -14.39 -3.17
C SER A 48 0.50 -14.50 -2.63
N ALA A 49 1.20 -15.56 -3.04
CA ALA A 49 2.62 -15.72 -2.74
C ALA A 49 3.45 -14.61 -3.38
N GLY A 50 3.13 -14.20 -4.60
CA GLY A 50 3.84 -13.13 -5.29
C GLY A 50 3.76 -11.80 -4.55
N TRP A 51 2.59 -11.47 -4.02
CA TRP A 51 2.43 -10.25 -3.21
C TRP A 51 3.22 -10.34 -1.90
N ALA A 52 3.30 -11.52 -1.30
CA ALA A 52 4.11 -11.72 -0.10
C ALA A 52 5.60 -11.52 -0.39
N GLU A 53 6.08 -12.05 -1.51
CA GLU A 53 7.47 -11.88 -1.94
C GLU A 53 7.78 -10.43 -2.27
N GLU A 54 6.87 -9.75 -2.96
CA GLU A 54 7.00 -8.33 -3.29
C GLU A 54 7.07 -7.49 -2.02
N THR A 55 6.21 -7.75 -1.05
CA THR A 55 6.19 -7.04 0.23
C THR A 55 7.43 -7.33 1.07
N ALA A 56 8.02 -8.53 0.94
CA ALA A 56 9.24 -8.90 1.67
C ALA A 56 10.40 -7.93 1.42
N VAL A 57 10.46 -7.32 0.24
CA VAL A 57 11.47 -6.32 -0.12
C VAL A 57 11.46 -5.13 0.84
N THR A 58 10.29 -4.76 1.35
CA THR A 58 10.11 -3.60 2.23
C THR A 58 10.84 -3.74 3.58
N PHE A 59 11.05 -4.98 4.03
CA PHE A 59 11.75 -5.24 5.29
C PHE A 59 13.27 -4.99 5.22
N ALA A 60 13.81 -4.88 4.01
CA ALA A 60 15.22 -4.52 3.80
C ALA A 60 15.44 -3.00 3.74
N ARG A 61 14.37 -2.19 3.81
CA ARG A 61 14.45 -0.73 3.84
C ARG A 61 14.56 -0.22 5.27
N GLN A 62 15.13 0.98 5.43
CA GLN A 62 15.17 1.69 6.72
C GLN A 62 14.77 3.15 6.48
N PRO A 63 13.63 3.59 7.03
CA PRO A 63 12.64 2.77 7.76
C PRO A 63 11.93 1.77 6.85
N ILE A 64 11.37 0.71 7.44
CA ILE A 64 10.60 -0.32 6.71
C ILE A 64 9.47 0.36 5.93
N THR A 65 9.35 0.02 4.64
CA THR A 65 8.42 0.70 3.73
C THR A 65 7.12 -0.09 3.52
N ASN A 66 6.55 -0.57 4.62
CA ASN A 66 5.18 -1.08 4.62
C ASN A 66 4.44 -0.56 5.85
N PHE A 67 3.12 -0.53 5.74
CA PHE A 67 2.22 -0.29 6.86
C PHE A 67 1.32 -1.50 7.03
N ILE A 68 1.05 -1.86 8.28
CA ILE A 68 0.11 -2.92 8.64
C ILE A 68 -1.01 -2.34 9.49
N ALA A 69 -2.22 -2.87 9.27
CA ALA A 69 -3.38 -2.55 10.09
C ALA A 69 -3.62 -3.71 11.05
N ILE A 70 -3.78 -3.39 12.33
CA ILE A 70 -3.86 -4.37 13.41
C ILE A 70 -5.12 -4.11 14.23
N GLU A 71 -5.86 -5.18 14.51
CA GLU A 71 -6.99 -5.15 15.43
C GLU A 71 -6.87 -6.35 16.36
N ASP A 72 -6.97 -6.12 17.69
CA ASP A 72 -6.86 -7.18 18.70
C ASP A 72 -5.59 -8.04 18.51
N LYS A 73 -4.46 -7.38 18.26
CA LYS A 73 -3.16 -8.02 18.04
C LYS A 73 -3.08 -8.92 16.80
N LYS A 74 -4.04 -8.80 15.88
CA LYS A 74 -4.06 -9.55 14.62
C LYS A 74 -3.95 -8.60 13.44
N ILE A 75 -3.16 -8.98 12.44
CA ILE A 75 -3.07 -8.22 11.20
C ILE A 75 -4.35 -8.40 10.38
N ILE A 76 -4.92 -7.29 9.94
CA ILE A 76 -6.15 -7.27 9.13
C ILE A 76 -5.97 -6.54 7.79
N GLY A 77 -4.82 -5.93 7.55
CA GLY A 77 -4.51 -5.25 6.30
C GLY A 77 -3.05 -4.88 6.20
N PHE A 78 -2.62 -4.56 4.98
CA PHE A 78 -1.23 -4.15 4.72
C PHE A 78 -1.18 -3.24 3.50
N ALA A 79 -0.10 -2.49 3.40
CA ALA A 79 0.27 -1.75 2.19
C ALA A 79 1.79 -1.62 2.12
N ALA A 80 2.34 -1.88 0.94
CA ALA A 80 3.76 -1.72 0.66
C ALA A 80 3.99 -0.50 -0.23
N PHE A 81 5.17 0.10 -0.13
CA PHE A 81 5.64 1.12 -1.05
C PHE A 81 7.16 1.00 -1.18
N GLU A 82 7.73 1.54 -2.24
CA GLU A 82 9.15 1.36 -2.55
C GLU A 82 9.54 -0.11 -2.73
N SER A 83 8.59 -0.95 -3.10
CA SER A 83 8.80 -2.38 -3.24
C SER A 83 9.00 -2.79 -4.70
N THR A 84 8.01 -2.61 -5.54
CA THR A 84 8.07 -2.98 -6.96
C THR A 84 9.13 -2.18 -7.70
N ARG A 85 9.11 -0.87 -7.52
CA ARG A 85 10.06 0.11 -8.06
C ARG A 85 10.11 1.30 -7.12
N LYS A 86 11.10 2.18 -7.31
CA LYS A 86 11.13 3.46 -6.59
C LYS A 86 9.88 4.27 -6.91
N ALA A 87 9.33 4.93 -5.90
CA ALA A 87 8.12 5.74 -5.95
C ALA A 87 6.83 4.95 -6.22
N PHE A 88 6.86 3.62 -6.26
CA PHE A 88 5.67 2.80 -6.45
C PHE A 88 4.97 2.53 -5.12
N PHE A 89 3.66 2.63 -5.15
CA PHE A 89 2.76 2.16 -4.11
C PHE A 89 2.19 0.81 -4.53
N GLY A 90 2.11 -0.11 -3.60
CA GLY A 90 1.53 -1.45 -3.78
C GLY A 90 2.58 -2.54 -3.57
N PRO A 91 2.11 -3.78 -3.35
CA PRO A 91 0.72 -4.21 -3.23
C PRO A 91 0.05 -3.74 -1.94
N THR A 92 -1.27 -3.83 -1.91
CA THR A 92 -2.09 -3.46 -0.75
C THR A 92 -3.33 -4.35 -0.68
N GLY A 93 -3.79 -4.62 0.53
CA GLY A 93 -5.02 -5.38 0.70
C GLY A 93 -5.52 -5.37 2.14
N VAL A 94 -6.82 -5.56 2.29
CA VAL A 94 -7.51 -5.68 3.58
C VAL A 94 -8.22 -7.02 3.60
N ASP A 95 -8.14 -7.72 4.74
CA ASP A 95 -8.90 -8.95 4.96
C ASP A 95 -10.37 -8.71 4.58
N PRO A 96 -10.95 -9.55 3.71
CA PRO A 96 -12.34 -9.38 3.28
C PRO A 96 -13.34 -9.19 4.43
N ALA A 97 -13.11 -9.84 5.58
CA ALA A 97 -13.98 -9.72 6.76
C ALA A 97 -13.93 -8.32 7.39
N HIS A 98 -12.93 -7.50 7.05
CA HIS A 98 -12.71 -6.18 7.65
C HIS A 98 -12.86 -5.02 6.65
N ARG A 99 -13.35 -5.29 5.44
CA ARG A 99 -13.56 -4.26 4.42
C ARG A 99 -14.73 -3.34 4.77
N GLY A 100 -14.79 -2.18 4.10
CA GLY A 100 -15.86 -1.21 4.31
C GLY A 100 -15.70 -0.34 5.56
N ARG A 101 -14.51 -0.32 6.16
CA ARG A 101 -14.22 0.43 7.39
C ARG A 101 -13.22 1.57 7.18
N GLY A 102 -12.85 1.87 5.93
CA GLY A 102 -11.88 2.91 5.62
C GLY A 102 -10.42 2.50 5.83
N ILE A 103 -10.13 1.24 6.14
CA ILE A 103 -8.77 0.75 6.42
C ILE A 103 -7.91 0.82 5.18
N GLY A 104 -8.43 0.40 4.03
CA GLY A 104 -7.69 0.44 2.76
C GLY A 104 -7.29 1.86 2.36
N ARG A 105 -8.20 2.82 2.56
CA ARG A 105 -7.90 4.23 2.29
C ARG A 105 -6.86 4.78 3.25
N ALA A 106 -6.95 4.44 4.53
CA ALA A 106 -5.98 4.87 5.52
C ALA A 106 -4.58 4.33 5.22
N LEU A 107 -4.48 3.05 4.82
CA LEU A 107 -3.22 2.43 4.41
C LEU A 107 -2.63 3.15 3.18
N LEU A 108 -3.47 3.47 2.21
CA LEU A 108 -3.06 4.20 1.00
C LEU A 108 -2.50 5.58 1.36
N VAL A 109 -3.25 6.36 2.12
CA VAL A 109 -2.84 7.73 2.51
C VAL A 109 -1.52 7.71 3.29
N GLU A 110 -1.41 6.80 4.27
CA GLU A 110 -0.19 6.69 5.07
C GLU A 110 1.02 6.32 4.22
N SER A 111 0.85 5.39 3.29
CA SER A 111 1.92 4.95 2.38
C SER A 111 2.36 6.06 1.41
N LEU A 112 1.41 6.82 0.86
CA LEU A 112 1.74 7.92 -0.04
C LEU A 112 2.43 9.06 0.71
N TRP A 113 2.07 9.33 1.96
CA TRP A 113 2.85 10.23 2.81
C TRP A 113 4.25 9.70 3.07
N GLY A 114 4.40 8.37 3.19
CA GLY A 114 5.70 7.74 3.27
C GLY A 114 6.57 8.04 2.05
N LEU A 115 6.00 7.97 0.85
CA LEU A 115 6.70 8.36 -0.38
C LEU A 115 7.01 9.85 -0.43
N HIS A 116 6.07 10.70 -0.02
CA HIS A 116 6.26 12.15 0.08
C HIS A 116 7.47 12.47 0.96
N ASP A 117 7.55 11.82 2.11
CA ASP A 117 8.62 12.07 3.09
C ASP A 117 9.99 11.59 2.61
N LEU A 118 10.03 10.68 1.62
CA LEU A 118 11.26 10.29 0.95
C LEU A 118 11.74 11.31 -0.09
N GLY A 119 10.94 12.35 -0.35
CA GLY A 119 11.31 13.43 -1.27
C GLY A 119 10.72 13.31 -2.68
N TYR A 120 9.85 12.35 -2.93
CA TYR A 120 9.20 12.22 -4.24
C TYR A 120 8.10 13.27 -4.41
N ALA A 121 8.05 13.88 -5.60
CA ALA A 121 6.94 14.76 -5.99
C ALA A 121 5.74 13.98 -6.48
N TYR A 122 5.96 12.79 -7.01
CA TYR A 122 4.92 11.93 -7.58
C TYR A 122 5.09 10.51 -7.08
N GLY A 123 3.96 9.82 -6.87
CA GLY A 123 3.92 8.39 -6.60
C GLY A 123 3.21 7.66 -7.74
N ILE A 124 3.58 6.39 -7.94
CA ILE A 124 2.99 5.55 -8.97
C ILE A 124 2.22 4.43 -8.28
N ILE A 125 0.95 4.26 -8.65
CA ILE A 125 0.18 3.08 -8.25
C ILE A 125 0.28 2.08 -9.39
N GLY A 126 1.05 1.02 -9.20
CA GLY A 126 1.34 0.07 -10.27
C GLY A 126 0.19 -0.88 -10.53
N ALA A 127 -0.13 -1.13 -11.80
CA ALA A 127 -1.15 -2.08 -12.25
C ALA A 127 -2.44 -1.96 -11.42
N ALA A 128 -2.99 -0.76 -11.36
CA ALA A 128 -4.11 -0.45 -10.49
C ALA A 128 -5.39 -1.17 -10.92
N GLY A 129 -6.03 -1.87 -9.98
CA GLY A 129 -7.34 -2.47 -10.21
C GLY A 129 -8.47 -1.44 -10.09
N PRO A 130 -8.77 -0.93 -8.90
CA PRO A 130 -9.92 -0.04 -8.69
C PRO A 130 -9.55 1.44 -8.96
N VAL A 131 -9.46 1.81 -10.24
CA VAL A 131 -9.04 3.17 -10.67
C VAL A 131 -9.87 4.26 -9.99
N GLU A 132 -11.20 4.09 -9.92
CA GLU A 132 -12.08 5.10 -9.30
C GLU A 132 -11.83 5.29 -7.81
N PHE A 133 -11.49 4.21 -7.11
CA PHE A 133 -11.11 4.30 -5.68
C PHE A 133 -9.91 5.23 -5.51
N TYR A 134 -8.87 5.04 -6.32
CA TYR A 134 -7.66 5.85 -6.24
C TYR A 134 -7.90 7.29 -6.70
N ARG A 135 -8.71 7.47 -7.75
CA ARG A 135 -9.07 8.82 -8.22
C ARG A 135 -9.76 9.61 -7.12
N LYS A 136 -10.77 9.01 -6.48
CA LYS A 136 -11.55 9.68 -5.43
C LYS A 136 -10.75 9.88 -4.15
N SER A 137 -9.91 8.90 -3.79
CA SER A 137 -9.18 8.94 -2.52
C SER A 137 -8.01 9.92 -2.55
N VAL A 138 -7.23 9.96 -3.64
CA VAL A 138 -5.95 10.67 -3.67
C VAL A 138 -5.71 11.47 -4.96
N GLY A 139 -6.72 11.63 -5.81
CA GLY A 139 -6.59 12.40 -7.05
C GLY A 139 -5.70 11.74 -8.10
N ALA A 140 -5.63 10.41 -8.11
CA ALA A 140 -4.81 9.68 -9.07
C ALA A 140 -5.32 9.87 -10.50
N ILE A 141 -4.38 9.93 -11.45
CA ILE A 141 -4.67 10.02 -12.89
C ILE A 141 -4.02 8.85 -13.62
N VAL A 142 -4.69 8.37 -14.68
CA VAL A 142 -4.18 7.25 -15.47
C VAL A 142 -2.96 7.68 -16.28
N ILE A 143 -1.91 6.86 -16.24
CA ILE A 143 -0.75 7.03 -17.13
C ILE A 143 -1.06 6.28 -18.43
N PRO A 144 -1.11 6.98 -19.59
CA PRO A 144 -1.43 6.34 -20.85
C PRO A 144 -0.40 5.28 -21.21
N ASP A 145 -0.87 4.20 -21.86
CA ASP A 145 -0.02 3.13 -22.40
C ASP A 145 0.93 2.49 -21.36
N SER A 146 0.52 2.47 -20.08
CA SER A 146 1.36 1.97 -18.98
C SER A 146 1.22 0.47 -18.72
N TRP A 147 0.30 -0.21 -19.38
CA TRP A 147 0.16 -1.66 -19.27
C TRP A 147 0.68 -2.35 -20.54
N PRO A 148 1.48 -3.44 -20.45
CA PRO A 148 1.94 -4.08 -19.21
C PRO A 148 3.09 -3.38 -18.50
N GLY A 149 3.77 -2.42 -19.13
CA GLY A 149 4.79 -1.61 -18.49
C GLY A 149 5.88 -2.43 -17.82
N VAL A 150 6.11 -2.20 -16.53
CA VAL A 150 7.13 -2.92 -15.76
C VAL A 150 6.75 -4.39 -15.50
N TYR A 151 5.52 -4.78 -15.81
CA TYR A 151 5.02 -6.15 -15.63
C TYR A 151 5.10 -6.98 -16.91
N ALA A 152 5.77 -6.48 -17.94
CA ALA A 152 6.01 -7.25 -19.17
C ALA A 152 6.96 -8.43 -18.89
N ASP A 153 6.74 -9.53 -19.61
CA ASP A 153 7.64 -10.69 -19.62
C ASP A 153 7.88 -11.32 -18.22
N LEU A 154 6.87 -11.30 -17.38
CA LEU A 154 6.96 -11.95 -16.07
C LEU A 154 7.13 -13.46 -16.22
N LEU A 155 7.86 -14.06 -15.28
CA LEU A 155 7.99 -15.51 -15.20
C LEU A 155 6.63 -16.15 -14.88
N ARG A 156 6.40 -17.32 -15.43
CA ARG A 156 5.18 -18.10 -15.20
C ARG A 156 5.44 -19.26 -14.25
#